data_843e06bb14299adfc963f542e8da2019
#
_entry.id   843e06bb14299adfc963f542e8da2019
#
_cell.length_a   1.000
_cell.length_b   1.000
_cell.length_c   1.000
_cell.angle_alpha   90.00
_cell.angle_beta   90.00
_cell.angle_gamma   90.00
#
_symmetry.space_group_name_H-M   'P 1'
#
loop_
_entity.id
_entity.type
_entity.pdbx_description
1 polymer ?
#
loop_
_entity_poly.entity_id
_entity_poly.type
_entity_poly.pdbx_seq_one_letter_code
_entity_poly.pdbx_strand_id
1 'polypeptide(L)'
;MSMTDGSLPASAERSAQETETGEAVVPPWTIDQYLEVRNHHLHVHGVDSLALAERYGTPLFVVSAPRIRENIARLLEARTHHPRLKLCYASKANNLMGILRVVREAGIDIEVNSGGELFRALQAGFNPGQIEMNGISKTEEEIAEAIEAGIYAINLDSPYELELIEQVARRLGKPANVTVRLVAGVGTRSHAGLQTALYTSKFGVSPAQAREMMTRALASPELVRLVGLHIHVGSQTPDPEPYVQAFAAMWEHLLWLHRETGHRLQHINIGGGIPVNYLRDRSQADEIEVEERVMLGASLTAAEMMAETLATIRKTAEAAGALDLLADLEIVLEPGRAIIADAVTLLTTVRNAKHRPETGENWLLTDAGYNLMLSMVMYHWYYHVVDASRAAAPHSARFRLAGPLCDGGDVYFDLHGGRHLPDCRLLPAEATVGDVLALLNTGAYTISQMTAYNGRPFPATVLLEADGSVEVIRQRDSYQDLLLNEHW
;
A
#
# COMPACT_ATOMS: atom_id res chain seq x y z
N MET A 1 17.43 -2.05 67.72
CA MET A 1 18.37 -1.11 67.12
C MET A 1 18.40 -1.43 65.60
N SER A 2 18.05 -0.71 64.73
CA SER A 2 17.65 0.65 64.37
C SER A 2 17.05 0.52 62.99
N MET A 3 15.85 1.00 62.80
CA MET A 3 15.20 1.18 61.47
C MET A 3 15.94 2.24 60.68
N THR A 4 16.04 2.07 59.39
CA THR A 4 16.12 3.23 58.45
C THR A 4 15.14 3.02 57.31
N ASP A 5 14.20 3.90 57.35
CA ASP A 5 13.18 4.23 56.37
C ASP A 5 13.83 4.67 55.06
N GLY A 6 13.33 4.15 53.96
CA GLY A 6 13.76 4.51 52.59
C GLY A 6 12.53 4.72 51.69
N SER A 7 11.87 5.85 51.93
CA SER A 7 10.78 6.34 51.06
C SER A 7 11.23 6.57 49.61
N LEU A 8 10.54 5.96 48.66
CA LEU A 8 10.62 6.25 47.23
C LEU A 8 10.03 7.65 46.95
N PRO A 9 10.63 8.46 46.08
CA PRO A 9 10.08 9.75 45.73
C PRO A 9 8.87 9.63 44.81
N ALA A 10 7.88 10.47 45.13
CA ALA A 10 6.64 10.63 44.39
C ALA A 10 6.88 10.96 42.89
N SER A 11 6.07 10.33 42.04
CA SER A 11 5.91 10.64 40.64
C SER A 11 5.60 12.13 40.45
N ALA A 12 6.49 12.84 39.77
CA ALA A 12 6.26 14.23 39.37
C ALA A 12 5.17 14.26 38.34
N GLU A 13 4.03 14.82 38.70
CA GLU A 13 3.03 15.35 37.76
C GLU A 13 3.71 16.41 36.88
N ARG A 14 3.91 16.09 35.59
CA ARG A 14 4.26 17.13 34.63
C ARG A 14 2.96 17.88 34.28
N SER A 15 2.78 19.01 34.94
CA SER A 15 1.84 20.04 34.54
C SER A 15 2.12 20.45 33.10
N ALA A 16 1.08 20.42 32.27
CA ALA A 16 1.11 21.08 30.97
C ALA A 16 1.45 22.57 31.18
N GLN A 17 2.62 23.00 30.77
CA GLN A 17 2.93 24.43 30.63
C GLN A 17 2.19 24.90 29.38
N GLU A 18 1.18 25.73 29.58
CA GLU A 18 0.66 26.64 28.57
C GLU A 18 1.82 27.56 28.16
N THR A 19 2.28 27.42 26.93
CA THR A 19 3.19 28.41 26.34
C THR A 19 2.38 29.65 25.99
N GLU A 20 2.70 30.74 26.65
CA GLU A 20 2.15 32.10 26.43
C GLU A 20 2.60 32.74 25.11
N THR A 21 2.45 32.04 23.99
CA THR A 21 2.50 32.64 22.66
C THR A 21 1.31 32.06 21.89
N GLY A 22 0.35 32.91 21.52
CA GLY A 22 -0.90 32.52 20.86
C GLY A 22 -0.74 32.00 19.42
N GLU A 23 0.26 31.19 19.16
CA GLU A 23 0.39 30.40 17.93
C GLU A 23 -0.46 29.12 18.10
N ALA A 24 -1.47 28.97 17.26
CA ALA A 24 -2.26 27.76 17.22
C ALA A 24 -1.35 26.54 17.01
N VAL A 25 -1.35 25.60 17.94
CA VAL A 25 -0.57 24.37 17.82
C VAL A 25 -1.05 23.61 16.58
N VAL A 26 -0.19 23.51 15.58
CA VAL A 26 -0.50 22.75 14.35
C VAL A 26 -0.51 21.27 14.68
N PRO A 27 -1.64 20.56 14.46
CA PRO A 27 -1.71 19.14 14.78
C PRO A 27 -0.66 18.30 14.00
N PRO A 28 0.03 17.33 14.65
CA PRO A 28 1.14 16.60 14.02
C PRO A 28 0.72 15.76 12.80
N TRP A 29 -0.55 15.44 12.64
CA TRP A 29 -1.07 14.70 11.48
C TRP A 29 -1.28 15.56 10.23
N THR A 30 -1.17 16.88 10.32
CA THR A 30 -1.30 17.80 9.18
C THR A 30 -0.15 17.62 8.19
N ILE A 31 -0.41 17.97 6.93
CA ILE A 31 0.58 18.06 5.85
C ILE A 31 0.31 19.38 5.13
N ASP A 32 1.33 20.24 5.07
CA ASP A 32 1.22 21.53 4.39
C ASP A 32 0.66 21.39 2.97
N GLN A 33 -0.24 22.30 2.62
CA GLN A 33 -0.96 22.35 1.35
C GLN A 33 -1.81 21.11 1.01
N TYR A 34 -1.88 20.10 1.90
CA TYR A 34 -2.65 18.88 1.67
C TYR A 34 -3.71 18.62 2.76
N LEU A 35 -3.29 18.39 4.00
CA LEU A 35 -4.19 18.18 5.13
C LEU A 35 -4.02 19.33 6.12
N GLU A 36 -5.00 20.21 6.15
CA GLU A 36 -4.92 21.46 6.92
C GLU A 36 -6.13 21.65 7.81
N VAL A 37 -5.96 22.40 8.87
CA VAL A 37 -7.07 22.89 9.71
C VAL A 37 -7.37 24.32 9.34
N ARG A 38 -8.58 24.58 8.84
CA ARG A 38 -9.10 25.92 8.52
C ARG A 38 -10.51 26.08 9.08
N ASN A 39 -10.80 27.19 9.73
CA ASN A 39 -12.13 27.44 10.31
C ASN A 39 -12.63 26.28 11.20
N HIS A 40 -11.74 25.68 11.99
CA HIS A 40 -11.97 24.49 12.84
C HIS A 40 -12.20 23.17 12.11
N HIS A 41 -12.33 23.14 10.79
CA HIS A 41 -12.57 21.94 9.98
C HIS A 41 -11.30 21.41 9.35
N LEU A 42 -11.31 20.11 9.04
CA LEU A 42 -10.32 19.50 8.17
C LEU A 42 -10.54 19.93 6.72
N HIS A 43 -9.48 20.39 6.06
CA HIS A 43 -9.45 20.68 4.63
C HIS A 43 -8.46 19.75 3.93
N VAL A 44 -8.85 19.26 2.75
CA VAL A 44 -8.03 18.47 1.84
C VAL A 44 -7.74 19.32 0.61
N HIS A 45 -6.50 19.71 0.38
CA HIS A 45 -6.13 20.70 -0.66
C HIS A 45 -6.99 21.95 -0.67
N GLY A 46 -7.23 22.49 0.51
CA GLY A 46 -8.05 23.70 0.67
C GLY A 46 -9.57 23.50 0.52
N VAL A 47 -10.03 22.29 0.17
CA VAL A 47 -11.46 21.95 0.08
C VAL A 47 -11.95 21.47 1.44
N ASP A 48 -13.04 22.07 1.95
CA ASP A 48 -13.64 21.69 3.24
C ASP A 48 -14.21 20.26 3.16
N SER A 49 -13.74 19.37 4.03
CA SER A 49 -14.18 17.98 4.10
C SER A 49 -15.67 17.84 4.44
N LEU A 50 -16.24 18.77 5.21
CA LEU A 50 -17.68 18.78 5.52
C LEU A 50 -18.51 19.13 4.29
N ALA A 51 -18.07 20.08 3.48
CA ALA A 51 -18.74 20.41 2.22
C ALA A 51 -18.70 19.23 1.23
N LEU A 52 -17.61 18.46 1.22
CA LEU A 52 -17.53 17.21 0.45
C LEU A 52 -18.52 16.16 0.97
N ALA A 53 -18.57 15.96 2.30
CA ALA A 53 -19.47 15.02 2.94
C ALA A 53 -20.95 15.41 2.71
N GLU A 54 -21.30 16.70 2.78
CA GLU A 54 -22.65 17.20 2.49
C GLU A 54 -23.03 16.96 1.02
N ARG A 55 -22.12 17.26 0.08
CA ARG A 55 -22.40 17.18 -1.35
C ARG A 55 -22.50 15.75 -1.88
N TYR A 56 -21.62 14.86 -1.42
CA TYR A 56 -21.48 13.50 -1.97
C TYR A 56 -21.97 12.40 -1.03
N GLY A 57 -22.34 12.76 0.20
CA GLY A 57 -22.72 11.82 1.26
C GLY A 57 -21.52 11.08 1.83
N THR A 58 -21.72 10.43 3.00
CA THR A 58 -20.74 9.51 3.60
C THR A 58 -21.25 8.06 3.59
N PRO A 59 -20.38 7.02 3.66
CA PRO A 59 -18.92 7.11 3.55
C PRO A 59 -18.48 7.69 2.21
N LEU A 60 -17.32 8.38 2.17
CA LEU A 60 -16.79 9.00 0.96
C LEU A 60 -15.26 8.85 0.92
N PHE A 61 -14.72 8.28 -0.13
CA PHE A 61 -13.29 8.33 -0.37
C PHE A 61 -12.90 9.60 -1.11
N VAL A 62 -11.96 10.35 -0.56
CA VAL A 62 -11.41 11.58 -1.13
C VAL A 62 -9.98 11.33 -1.55
N VAL A 63 -9.73 11.31 -2.86
CA VAL A 63 -8.41 11.04 -3.46
C VAL A 63 -7.75 12.36 -3.84
N SER A 64 -6.50 12.53 -3.49
CA SER A 64 -5.67 13.67 -3.87
C SER A 64 -4.78 13.31 -5.07
N ALA A 65 -5.07 13.83 -6.25
CA ALA A 65 -4.22 13.67 -7.43
C ALA A 65 -2.85 14.34 -7.26
N PRO A 66 -2.73 15.55 -6.69
CA PRO A 66 -1.43 16.16 -6.40
C PRO A 66 -0.56 15.30 -5.48
N ARG A 67 -1.15 14.69 -4.45
CA ARG A 67 -0.40 13.84 -3.51
C ARG A 67 0.12 12.57 -4.17
N ILE A 68 -0.66 11.96 -5.07
CA ILE A 68 -0.19 10.82 -5.89
C ILE A 68 1.03 11.24 -6.72
N ARG A 69 0.95 12.37 -7.42
CA ARG A 69 2.05 12.88 -8.26
C ARG A 69 3.29 13.19 -7.41
N GLU A 70 3.11 13.78 -6.24
CA GLU A 70 4.19 14.08 -5.30
C GLU A 70 4.89 12.81 -4.80
N ASN A 71 4.13 11.77 -4.41
CA ASN A 71 4.68 10.51 -3.96
C ASN A 71 5.47 9.81 -5.09
N ILE A 72 4.97 9.86 -6.32
CA ILE A 72 5.70 9.36 -7.50
C ILE A 72 7.00 10.14 -7.71
N ALA A 73 6.94 11.47 -7.65
CA ALA A 73 8.11 12.33 -7.84
C ALA A 73 9.21 12.04 -6.81
N ARG A 74 8.85 11.89 -5.53
CA ARG A 74 9.79 11.52 -4.46
C ARG A 74 10.46 10.16 -4.71
N LEU A 75 9.73 9.16 -5.18
CA LEU A 75 10.31 7.86 -5.54
C LEU A 75 11.25 7.96 -6.74
N LEU A 76 10.93 8.83 -7.71
CA LEU A 76 11.78 9.07 -8.88
C LEU A 76 13.09 9.78 -8.55
N GLU A 77 13.21 10.47 -7.41
CA GLU A 77 14.48 11.04 -6.92
C GLU A 77 15.56 9.97 -6.77
N ALA A 78 15.18 8.72 -6.50
CA ALA A 78 16.10 7.59 -6.42
C ALA A 78 16.84 7.28 -7.75
N ARG A 79 16.40 7.84 -8.89
CA ARG A 79 17.13 7.80 -10.17
C ARG A 79 18.50 8.47 -10.10
N THR A 80 18.75 9.33 -9.13
CA THR A 80 20.09 9.89 -8.86
C THR A 80 21.10 8.82 -8.45
N HIS A 81 20.62 7.71 -7.87
CA HIS A 81 21.46 6.57 -7.46
C HIS A 81 21.55 5.49 -8.53
N HIS A 82 20.50 5.31 -9.32
CA HIS A 82 20.47 4.39 -10.47
C HIS A 82 19.60 4.97 -11.59
N PRO A 83 20.20 5.56 -12.65
CA PRO A 83 19.45 6.26 -13.71
C PRO A 83 18.42 5.40 -14.45
N ARG A 84 18.65 4.08 -14.52
CA ARG A 84 17.73 3.11 -15.13
C ARG A 84 16.71 2.53 -14.14
N LEU A 85 16.35 3.30 -13.11
CA LEU A 85 15.27 2.93 -12.20
C LEU A 85 13.92 3.06 -12.90
N LYS A 86 13.15 1.97 -12.90
CA LYS A 86 11.80 1.84 -13.46
C LYS A 86 10.79 1.67 -12.33
N LEU A 87 9.75 2.49 -12.30
CA LEU A 87 8.64 2.35 -11.36
C LEU A 87 7.43 1.78 -12.07
N CYS A 88 6.89 0.65 -11.57
CA CYS A 88 5.65 0.04 -12.01
C CYS A 88 4.63 0.14 -10.86
N TYR A 89 3.62 0.98 -11.01
CA TYR A 89 2.58 1.11 -9.98
C TYR A 89 1.84 -0.21 -9.77
N ALA A 90 1.85 -0.77 -8.56
CA ALA A 90 1.15 -2.00 -8.23
C ALA A 90 -0.38 -1.74 -8.15
N SER A 91 -1.10 -2.06 -9.24
CA SER A 91 -2.52 -1.73 -9.44
C SER A 91 -3.44 -2.34 -8.38
N LYS A 92 -3.09 -3.50 -7.83
CA LYS A 92 -3.81 -4.16 -6.72
C LYS A 92 -4.01 -3.28 -5.50
N ALA A 93 -3.14 -2.29 -5.28
CA ALA A 93 -3.30 -1.36 -4.16
C ALA A 93 -4.54 -0.49 -4.33
N ASN A 94 -4.78 0.02 -5.53
CA ASN A 94 -6.01 0.72 -5.92
C ASN A 94 -6.07 0.86 -7.45
N ASN A 95 -7.04 0.23 -8.08
CA ASN A 95 -7.15 0.14 -9.54
C ASN A 95 -8.32 0.94 -10.14
N LEU A 96 -8.84 1.97 -9.44
CA LEU A 96 -9.85 2.85 -10.01
C LEU A 96 -9.29 3.59 -11.25
N MET A 97 -10.08 3.67 -12.31
CA MET A 97 -9.68 4.25 -13.61
C MET A 97 -9.17 5.69 -13.47
N GLY A 98 -9.79 6.50 -12.61
CA GLY A 98 -9.33 7.88 -12.35
C GLY A 98 -7.95 7.92 -11.71
N ILE A 99 -7.61 6.97 -10.83
CA ILE A 99 -6.28 6.83 -10.22
C ILE A 99 -5.26 6.35 -11.26
N LEU A 100 -5.59 5.32 -12.04
CA LEU A 100 -4.71 4.81 -13.10
C LEU A 100 -4.38 5.88 -14.14
N ARG A 101 -5.34 6.77 -14.46
CA ARG A 101 -5.12 7.94 -15.31
C ARG A 101 -4.04 8.86 -14.71
N VAL A 102 -4.16 9.23 -13.44
CA VAL A 102 -3.18 10.10 -12.74
C VAL A 102 -1.79 9.47 -12.73
N VAL A 103 -1.70 8.16 -12.45
CA VAL A 103 -0.43 7.40 -12.45
C VAL A 103 0.22 7.40 -13.83
N ARG A 104 -0.56 7.11 -14.89
CA ARG A 104 -0.07 7.14 -16.28
C ARG A 104 0.43 8.54 -16.66
N GLU A 105 -0.34 9.58 -16.33
CA GLU A 105 0.03 10.97 -16.63
C GLU A 105 1.28 11.42 -15.87
N ALA A 106 1.56 10.84 -14.71
CA ALA A 106 2.81 11.03 -13.98
C ALA A 106 4.02 10.32 -14.62
N GLY A 107 3.82 9.55 -15.70
CA GLY A 107 4.89 9.00 -16.53
C GLY A 107 5.61 7.80 -15.95
N ILE A 108 4.98 7.02 -15.08
CA ILE A 108 5.48 5.72 -14.61
C ILE A 108 4.69 4.56 -15.22
N ASP A 109 5.22 3.37 -15.11
CA ASP A 109 4.65 2.14 -15.63
C ASP A 109 3.68 1.48 -14.62
N ILE A 110 3.14 0.31 -14.97
CA ILE A 110 2.13 -0.37 -14.15
C ILE A 110 2.43 -1.87 -14.01
N GLU A 111 2.20 -2.40 -12.81
CA GLU A 111 2.17 -3.82 -12.50
C GLU A 111 0.72 -4.27 -12.32
N VAL A 112 0.38 -5.42 -12.93
CA VAL A 112 -0.95 -6.03 -12.89
C VAL A 112 -0.88 -7.49 -12.44
N ASN A 113 -1.97 -8.01 -11.83
CA ASN A 113 -1.97 -9.35 -11.22
C ASN A 113 -3.03 -10.31 -11.82
N SER A 114 -3.77 -9.85 -12.81
CA SER A 114 -4.84 -10.63 -13.46
C SER A 114 -5.21 -10.03 -14.82
N GLY A 115 -5.95 -10.77 -15.63
CA GLY A 115 -6.54 -10.26 -16.88
C GLY A 115 -7.44 -9.05 -16.66
N GLY A 116 -8.19 -9.01 -15.56
CA GLY A 116 -9.01 -7.85 -15.20
C GLY A 116 -8.21 -6.58 -14.93
N GLU A 117 -7.05 -6.69 -14.28
CA GLU A 117 -6.14 -5.55 -14.08
C GLU A 117 -5.40 -5.19 -15.36
N LEU A 118 -5.01 -6.17 -16.20
CA LEU A 118 -4.45 -5.94 -17.54
C LEU A 118 -5.45 -5.15 -18.41
N PHE A 119 -6.72 -5.58 -18.44
CA PHE A 119 -7.77 -4.88 -19.15
C PHE A 119 -7.90 -3.42 -18.67
N ARG A 120 -7.92 -3.18 -17.34
CA ARG A 120 -7.99 -1.82 -16.79
C ARG A 120 -6.78 -0.98 -17.17
N ALA A 121 -5.57 -1.53 -17.15
CA ALA A 121 -4.34 -0.85 -17.53
C ALA A 121 -4.39 -0.40 -19.00
N LEU A 122 -4.80 -1.29 -19.90
CA LEU A 122 -4.97 -0.99 -21.33
C LEU A 122 -6.06 0.07 -21.58
N GLN A 123 -7.22 -0.02 -20.88
CA GLN A 123 -8.29 0.97 -20.95
C GLN A 123 -7.88 2.33 -20.37
N ALA A 124 -7.00 2.37 -19.37
CA ALA A 124 -6.42 3.61 -18.84
C ALA A 124 -5.40 4.24 -19.80
N GLY A 125 -5.04 3.55 -20.89
CA GLY A 125 -4.16 4.02 -21.95
C GLY A 125 -2.67 3.81 -21.67
N PHE A 126 -2.30 2.86 -20.80
CA PHE A 126 -0.91 2.42 -20.72
C PHE A 126 -0.51 1.69 -22.00
N ASN A 127 0.68 1.99 -22.52
CA ASN A 127 1.22 1.20 -23.62
C ASN A 127 1.57 -0.20 -23.13
N PRO A 128 1.37 -1.26 -23.93
CA PRO A 128 1.69 -2.63 -23.49
C PRO A 128 3.12 -2.79 -22.94
N GLY A 129 4.12 -2.16 -23.56
CA GLY A 129 5.51 -2.16 -23.07
C GLY A 129 5.74 -1.48 -21.72
N GLN A 130 4.70 -0.88 -21.13
CA GLN A 130 4.72 -0.32 -19.76
C GLN A 130 4.07 -1.25 -18.74
N ILE A 131 3.57 -2.43 -19.15
CA ILE A 131 2.79 -3.33 -18.29
C ILE A 131 3.63 -4.55 -17.95
N GLU A 132 3.82 -4.81 -16.66
CA GLU A 132 4.40 -6.03 -16.13
C GLU A 132 3.31 -6.84 -15.44
N MET A 133 3.23 -8.17 -15.70
CA MET A 133 2.18 -9.02 -15.18
C MET A 133 2.72 -10.02 -14.16
N ASN A 134 2.30 -9.84 -12.92
CA ASN A 134 2.40 -10.80 -11.83
C ASN A 134 1.19 -11.76 -11.83
N GLY A 135 0.91 -12.36 -10.68
CA GLY A 135 -0.16 -13.36 -10.51
C GLY A 135 0.40 -14.77 -10.51
N ILE A 136 -0.16 -15.63 -9.66
CA ILE A 136 0.36 -16.99 -9.39
C ILE A 136 -0.56 -18.10 -9.88
N SER A 137 -1.64 -17.72 -10.53
CA SER A 137 -2.65 -18.68 -11.06
C SER A 137 -3.26 -18.08 -12.33
N LYS A 138 -2.38 -17.69 -13.27
CA LYS A 138 -2.80 -17.14 -14.56
C LYS A 138 -3.50 -18.21 -15.38
N THR A 139 -4.62 -17.85 -15.98
CA THR A 139 -5.30 -18.73 -16.95
C THR A 139 -4.63 -18.68 -18.32
N GLU A 140 -4.95 -19.63 -19.17
CA GLU A 140 -4.46 -19.65 -20.55
C GLU A 140 -4.93 -18.41 -21.33
N GLU A 141 -6.15 -17.95 -21.07
CA GLU A 141 -6.73 -16.76 -21.67
C GLU A 141 -5.99 -15.51 -21.25
N GLU A 142 -5.72 -15.33 -19.94
CA GLU A 142 -4.95 -14.18 -19.42
C GLU A 142 -3.53 -14.13 -19.99
N ILE A 143 -2.88 -15.29 -20.13
CA ILE A 143 -1.56 -15.42 -20.76
C ILE A 143 -1.65 -15.05 -22.25
N ALA A 144 -2.68 -15.52 -22.96
CA ALA A 144 -2.87 -15.21 -24.37
C ALA A 144 -3.07 -13.69 -24.58
N GLU A 145 -3.94 -13.06 -23.78
CA GLU A 145 -4.16 -11.61 -23.83
C GLU A 145 -2.88 -10.83 -23.58
N ALA A 146 -2.06 -11.24 -22.61
CA ALA A 146 -0.79 -10.60 -22.29
C ALA A 146 0.23 -10.72 -23.46
N ILE A 147 0.32 -11.90 -24.09
CA ILE A 147 1.20 -12.16 -25.25
C ILE A 147 0.69 -11.39 -26.48
N GLU A 148 -0.61 -11.41 -26.75
CA GLU A 148 -1.21 -10.69 -27.88
C GLU A 148 -1.01 -9.18 -27.75
N ALA A 149 -1.21 -8.63 -26.55
CA ALA A 149 -0.93 -7.22 -26.27
C ALA A 149 0.55 -6.90 -26.42
N GLY A 150 1.46 -7.83 -26.15
CA GLY A 150 2.91 -7.64 -26.18
C GLY A 150 3.40 -6.82 -25.01
N ILE A 151 3.01 -7.20 -23.80
CA ILE A 151 3.39 -6.52 -22.57
C ILE A 151 4.91 -6.61 -22.30
N TYR A 152 5.38 -5.76 -21.36
CA TYR A 152 6.80 -5.67 -21.02
C TYR A 152 7.36 -7.03 -20.55
N ALA A 153 6.71 -7.68 -19.59
CA ALA A 153 7.09 -9.02 -19.10
C ALA A 153 5.94 -9.72 -18.36
N ILE A 154 5.96 -11.06 -18.40
CA ILE A 154 5.13 -11.95 -17.56
C ILE A 154 6.05 -12.58 -16.51
N ASN A 155 5.76 -12.36 -15.23
CA ASN A 155 6.52 -12.94 -14.11
C ASN A 155 6.06 -14.39 -13.88
N LEU A 156 6.98 -15.33 -14.10
CA LEU A 156 6.78 -16.76 -13.94
C LEU A 156 6.85 -17.17 -12.47
N ASP A 157 5.86 -17.90 -12.00
CA ASP A 157 5.78 -18.35 -10.61
C ASP A 157 6.05 -19.86 -10.45
N SER A 158 6.09 -20.63 -11.56
CA SER A 158 6.34 -22.08 -11.55
C SER A 158 6.85 -22.61 -12.88
N PRO A 159 7.50 -23.81 -12.89
CA PRO A 159 7.86 -24.51 -14.12
C PRO A 159 6.65 -24.86 -15.02
N TYR A 160 5.51 -25.18 -14.41
CA TYR A 160 4.24 -25.44 -15.13
C TYR A 160 3.79 -24.20 -15.91
N GLU A 161 3.88 -23.02 -15.30
CA GLU A 161 3.48 -21.79 -15.96
C GLU A 161 4.39 -21.46 -17.17
N LEU A 162 5.68 -21.75 -17.07
CA LEU A 162 6.58 -21.65 -18.23
C LEU A 162 6.13 -22.57 -19.37
N GLU A 163 5.73 -23.81 -19.08
CA GLU A 163 5.19 -24.74 -20.09
C GLU A 163 3.92 -24.20 -20.74
N LEU A 164 3.03 -23.67 -19.93
CA LEU A 164 1.77 -23.11 -20.42
C LEU A 164 2.03 -21.89 -21.33
N ILE A 165 2.94 -21.01 -20.95
CA ILE A 165 3.33 -19.85 -21.77
C ILE A 165 3.97 -20.30 -23.10
N GLU A 166 4.84 -21.31 -23.11
CA GLU A 166 5.40 -21.86 -24.34
C GLU A 166 4.33 -22.44 -25.28
N GLN A 167 3.31 -23.13 -24.72
CA GLN A 167 2.20 -23.67 -25.50
C GLN A 167 1.36 -22.54 -26.12
N VAL A 168 1.02 -21.52 -25.34
CA VAL A 168 0.27 -20.36 -25.81
C VAL A 168 1.06 -19.57 -26.85
N ALA A 169 2.34 -19.31 -26.60
CA ALA A 169 3.23 -18.60 -27.53
C ALA A 169 3.34 -19.33 -28.88
N ARG A 170 3.47 -20.68 -28.85
CA ARG A 170 3.48 -21.51 -30.06
C ARG A 170 2.16 -21.43 -30.82
N ARG A 171 1.02 -21.48 -30.10
CA ARG A 171 -0.30 -21.35 -30.71
C ARG A 171 -0.51 -20.00 -31.39
N LEU A 172 -0.04 -18.93 -30.75
CA LEU A 172 -0.16 -17.57 -31.25
C LEU A 172 0.90 -17.19 -32.29
N GLY A 173 1.98 -17.99 -32.43
CA GLY A 173 3.13 -17.66 -33.27
C GLY A 173 3.87 -16.40 -32.81
N LYS A 174 3.81 -16.07 -31.51
CA LYS A 174 4.35 -14.85 -30.93
C LYS A 174 5.07 -15.14 -29.61
N PRO A 175 6.35 -14.73 -29.44
CA PRO A 175 7.09 -14.98 -28.22
C PRO A 175 6.60 -14.11 -27.06
N ALA A 176 6.65 -14.68 -25.84
CA ALA A 176 6.42 -13.97 -24.59
C ALA A 176 7.73 -13.46 -23.99
N ASN A 177 7.76 -12.23 -23.49
CA ASN A 177 8.82 -11.80 -22.59
C ASN A 177 8.52 -12.34 -21.18
N VAL A 178 9.48 -13.01 -20.55
CA VAL A 178 9.29 -13.65 -19.26
C VAL A 178 10.37 -13.26 -18.25
N THR A 179 9.96 -13.18 -17.00
CA THR A 179 10.81 -12.93 -15.83
C THR A 179 10.62 -14.10 -14.87
N VAL A 180 11.68 -14.62 -14.27
CA VAL A 180 11.55 -15.72 -13.29
C VAL A 180 11.47 -15.14 -11.89
N ARG A 181 10.37 -15.45 -11.17
CA ARG A 181 10.17 -15.07 -9.78
C ARG A 181 10.80 -16.09 -8.84
N LEU A 182 11.78 -15.63 -8.06
CA LEU A 182 12.49 -16.44 -7.09
C LEU A 182 11.93 -16.28 -5.68
N VAL A 183 12.11 -17.35 -4.88
CA VAL A 183 12.00 -17.31 -3.42
C VAL A 183 13.41 -17.49 -2.85
N ALA A 184 13.89 -16.54 -2.07
CA ALA A 184 15.25 -16.51 -1.54
C ALA A 184 15.34 -16.75 -0.02
N GLY A 185 14.22 -17.05 0.66
CA GLY A 185 14.18 -17.19 2.11
C GLY A 185 14.36 -15.88 2.88
N VAL A 186 14.12 -14.74 2.23
CA VAL A 186 14.23 -13.41 2.83
C VAL A 186 13.02 -13.11 3.69
N GLY A 187 13.22 -12.89 4.98
CA GLY A 187 12.20 -12.46 5.93
C GLY A 187 12.18 -10.94 6.09
N THR A 188 11.04 -10.42 6.54
CA THR A 188 10.85 -8.99 6.85
C THR A 188 10.24 -8.81 8.23
N ARG A 189 10.38 -7.64 8.84
CA ARG A 189 9.69 -7.26 10.09
C ARG A 189 8.27 -6.74 9.82
N SER A 190 7.53 -7.41 8.95
CA SER A 190 6.13 -7.12 8.65
C SER A 190 5.22 -8.27 9.11
N HIS A 191 3.90 -8.05 9.10
CA HIS A 191 2.93 -9.09 9.45
C HIS A 191 3.16 -10.38 8.65
N ALA A 192 3.06 -11.56 9.31
CA ALA A 192 3.37 -12.86 8.68
C ALA A 192 2.63 -13.09 7.35
N GLY A 193 1.36 -12.68 7.26
CA GLY A 193 0.55 -12.77 6.04
C GLY A 193 0.98 -11.84 4.91
N LEU A 194 1.91 -10.91 5.17
CA LEU A 194 2.45 -9.96 4.19
C LEU A 194 3.85 -10.32 3.69
N GLN A 195 4.48 -11.36 4.24
CA GLN A 195 5.80 -11.84 3.83
C GLN A 195 5.67 -12.80 2.66
N THR A 196 6.34 -12.52 1.55
CA THR A 196 6.17 -13.27 0.29
C THR A 196 7.44 -13.89 -0.26
N ALA A 197 8.60 -13.66 0.36
CA ALA A 197 9.89 -14.21 -0.07
C ALA A 197 10.40 -15.38 0.80
N LEU A 198 9.58 -15.90 1.72
CA LEU A 198 9.89 -17.07 2.53
C LEU A 198 9.63 -18.36 1.76
N TYR A 199 10.42 -19.41 1.99
CA TYR A 199 10.19 -20.74 1.39
C TYR A 199 8.85 -21.38 1.76
N THR A 200 8.20 -20.91 2.82
CA THR A 200 6.86 -21.33 3.24
C THR A 200 5.74 -20.57 2.56
N SER A 201 6.06 -19.52 1.78
CA SER A 201 5.08 -18.76 1.02
C SER A 201 4.63 -19.52 -0.23
N LYS A 202 3.45 -19.16 -0.76
CA LYS A 202 2.91 -19.77 -1.99
C LYS A 202 3.53 -19.23 -3.28
N PHE A 203 4.50 -18.31 -3.20
CA PHE A 203 5.03 -17.57 -4.33
C PHE A 203 6.41 -18.07 -4.75
N GLY A 204 6.67 -17.98 -6.05
CA GLY A 204 7.99 -18.12 -6.66
C GLY A 204 8.58 -19.53 -6.61
N VAL A 205 9.75 -19.67 -7.19
CA VAL A 205 10.48 -20.94 -7.32
C VAL A 205 11.79 -20.91 -6.55
N SER A 206 12.28 -22.10 -6.17
CA SER A 206 13.59 -22.26 -5.53
C SER A 206 14.74 -21.83 -6.48
N PRO A 207 15.92 -21.51 -5.93
CA PRO A 207 17.11 -21.19 -6.74
C PRO A 207 17.47 -22.25 -7.78
N ALA A 208 17.30 -23.54 -7.46
CA ALA A 208 17.57 -24.63 -8.40
C ALA A 208 16.57 -24.64 -9.56
N GLN A 209 15.27 -24.58 -9.25
CA GLN A 209 14.21 -24.50 -10.27
C GLN A 209 14.35 -23.25 -11.15
N ALA A 210 14.75 -22.11 -10.56
CA ALA A 210 14.98 -20.90 -11.33
C ALA A 210 16.06 -21.09 -12.40
N ARG A 211 17.19 -21.75 -12.07
CA ARG A 211 18.24 -22.06 -13.06
C ARG A 211 17.75 -22.98 -14.16
N GLU A 212 16.98 -24.00 -13.83
CA GLU A 212 16.35 -24.91 -14.81
C GLU A 212 15.42 -24.14 -15.76
N MET A 213 14.56 -23.28 -15.20
CA MET A 213 13.64 -22.46 -16.00
C MET A 213 14.37 -21.46 -16.89
N MET A 214 15.41 -20.79 -16.39
CA MET A 214 16.24 -19.88 -17.18
C MET A 214 16.94 -20.63 -18.34
N THR A 215 17.52 -21.79 -18.07
CA THR A 215 18.14 -22.63 -19.10
C THR A 215 17.14 -23.06 -20.16
N ARG A 216 15.94 -23.47 -19.76
CA ARG A 216 14.86 -23.87 -20.67
C ARG A 216 14.39 -22.67 -21.52
N ALA A 217 14.17 -21.52 -20.92
CA ALA A 217 13.77 -20.31 -21.66
C ALA A 217 14.79 -19.89 -22.73
N LEU A 218 16.08 -20.00 -22.43
CA LEU A 218 17.15 -19.72 -23.39
C LEU A 218 17.24 -20.74 -24.53
N ALA A 219 16.75 -21.96 -24.34
CA ALA A 219 16.73 -23.00 -25.38
C ALA A 219 15.60 -22.80 -26.41
N SER A 220 14.58 -21.96 -26.12
CA SER A 220 13.41 -21.73 -26.99
C SER A 220 13.09 -20.23 -27.16
N PRO A 221 14.04 -19.42 -27.65
CA PRO A 221 13.88 -17.96 -27.74
C PRO A 221 12.78 -17.51 -28.70
N GLU A 222 12.34 -18.38 -29.60
CA GLU A 222 11.21 -18.18 -30.50
C GLU A 222 9.84 -18.28 -29.79
N LEU A 223 9.80 -18.87 -28.58
CA LEU A 223 8.59 -19.01 -27.77
C LEU A 223 8.63 -18.06 -26.55
N VAL A 224 9.78 -18.00 -25.87
CA VAL A 224 9.94 -17.19 -24.66
C VAL A 224 11.27 -16.45 -24.68
N ARG A 225 11.26 -15.19 -24.28
CA ARG A 225 12.46 -14.36 -24.13
C ARG A 225 12.67 -14.07 -22.65
N LEU A 226 13.73 -14.63 -22.09
CA LEU A 226 14.10 -14.35 -20.70
C LEU A 226 14.64 -12.93 -20.60
N VAL A 227 13.89 -12.04 -19.94
CA VAL A 227 14.23 -10.62 -19.83
C VAL A 227 14.64 -10.19 -18.42
N GLY A 228 14.27 -10.93 -17.37
CA GLY A 228 14.57 -10.49 -16.01
C GLY A 228 14.44 -11.56 -14.92
N LEU A 229 14.71 -11.13 -13.70
CA LEU A 229 14.48 -11.85 -12.45
C LEU A 229 13.64 -10.99 -11.52
N HIS A 230 12.83 -11.62 -10.67
CA HIS A 230 11.93 -10.95 -9.75
C HIS A 230 11.96 -11.58 -8.35
N ILE A 231 11.98 -10.76 -7.30
CA ILE A 231 11.66 -11.12 -5.93
C ILE A 231 10.80 -10.02 -5.33
N HIS A 232 9.68 -10.38 -4.70
CA HIS A 232 8.91 -9.46 -3.87
C HIS A 232 9.05 -9.88 -2.41
N VAL A 233 9.63 -9.00 -1.57
CA VAL A 233 9.98 -9.33 -0.18
C VAL A 233 8.78 -9.33 0.77
N GLY A 234 7.74 -8.56 0.46
CA GLY A 234 6.55 -8.42 1.29
C GLY A 234 5.98 -7.01 1.24
N SER A 235 5.01 -6.71 2.09
CA SER A 235 4.38 -5.39 2.16
C SER A 235 4.68 -4.71 3.48
N GLN A 236 4.83 -3.38 3.47
CA GLN A 236 5.15 -2.57 4.64
C GLN A 236 6.48 -3.02 5.29
N THR A 237 7.52 -3.13 4.49
CA THR A 237 8.86 -3.58 4.89
C THR A 237 9.63 -2.36 5.42
N PRO A 238 9.91 -2.27 6.74
CA PRO A 238 10.43 -1.05 7.34
C PRO A 238 11.92 -0.79 7.10
N ASP A 239 12.65 -1.78 6.58
CA ASP A 239 14.12 -1.75 6.46
C ASP A 239 14.58 -1.92 5.01
N PRO A 240 15.75 -1.36 4.62
CA PRO A 240 16.38 -1.59 3.31
C PRO A 240 16.93 -3.01 3.14
N GLU A 241 17.38 -3.66 4.21
CA GLU A 241 18.11 -4.92 4.18
C GLU A 241 17.42 -6.05 3.41
N PRO A 242 16.10 -6.31 3.55
CA PRO A 242 15.40 -7.33 2.76
C PRO A 242 15.49 -7.09 1.24
N TYR A 243 15.45 -5.85 0.79
CA TYR A 243 15.60 -5.52 -0.64
C TYR A 243 17.02 -5.79 -1.14
N VAL A 244 18.02 -5.48 -0.32
CA VAL A 244 19.44 -5.75 -0.63
C VAL A 244 19.68 -7.24 -0.71
N GLN A 245 19.14 -8.03 0.21
CA GLN A 245 19.24 -9.50 0.20
C GLN A 245 18.55 -10.10 -1.03
N ALA A 246 17.35 -9.61 -1.38
CA ALA A 246 16.63 -10.02 -2.58
C ALA A 246 17.44 -9.72 -3.84
N PHE A 247 18.01 -8.52 -3.94
CA PHE A 247 18.88 -8.16 -5.04
C PHE A 247 20.10 -9.08 -5.10
N ALA A 248 20.81 -9.31 -3.99
CA ALA A 248 22.00 -10.14 -3.94
C ALA A 248 21.72 -11.57 -4.44
N ALA A 249 20.59 -12.16 -4.01
CA ALA A 249 20.18 -13.49 -4.49
C ALA A 249 19.95 -13.52 -6.00
N MET A 250 19.26 -12.53 -6.56
CA MET A 250 19.05 -12.43 -8.01
C MET A 250 20.35 -12.12 -8.76
N TRP A 251 21.22 -11.30 -8.16
CA TRP A 251 22.52 -10.93 -8.73
C TRP A 251 23.45 -12.14 -8.93
N GLU A 252 23.47 -13.07 -7.99
CA GLU A 252 24.20 -14.34 -8.13
C GLU A 252 23.72 -15.15 -9.35
N HIS A 253 22.41 -15.21 -9.56
CA HIS A 253 21.81 -15.88 -10.72
C HIS A 253 22.12 -15.15 -12.02
N LEU A 254 22.09 -13.82 -12.04
CA LEU A 254 22.47 -13.02 -13.20
C LEU A 254 23.92 -13.24 -13.58
N LEU A 255 24.86 -13.20 -12.61
CA LEU A 255 26.28 -13.44 -12.84
C LEU A 255 26.55 -14.86 -13.32
N TRP A 256 25.87 -15.85 -12.73
CA TRP A 256 25.94 -17.23 -13.20
C TRP A 256 25.48 -17.34 -14.66
N LEU A 257 24.30 -16.84 -14.99
CA LEU A 257 23.73 -16.89 -16.33
C LEU A 257 24.65 -16.23 -17.35
N HIS A 258 25.17 -15.05 -17.03
CA HIS A 258 26.07 -14.32 -17.91
C HIS A 258 27.38 -15.09 -18.17
N ARG A 259 27.96 -15.70 -17.14
CA ARG A 259 29.20 -16.51 -17.28
C ARG A 259 29.00 -17.76 -18.12
N GLU A 260 27.89 -18.48 -17.90
CA GLU A 260 27.61 -19.75 -18.58
C GLU A 260 27.18 -19.61 -20.03
N THR A 261 26.44 -18.51 -20.34
CA THR A 261 25.74 -18.38 -21.63
C THR A 261 26.06 -17.08 -22.39
N GLY A 262 26.68 -16.10 -21.76
CA GLY A 262 26.83 -14.74 -22.29
C GLY A 262 25.54 -13.91 -22.31
N HIS A 263 24.41 -14.48 -21.87
CA HIS A 263 23.13 -13.77 -21.88
C HIS A 263 23.14 -12.60 -20.91
N ARG A 264 22.54 -11.47 -21.31
CA ARG A 264 22.35 -10.29 -20.48
C ARG A 264 20.86 -10.10 -20.22
N LEU A 265 20.48 -10.06 -18.95
CA LEU A 265 19.12 -9.70 -18.56
C LEU A 265 18.88 -8.20 -18.76
N GLN A 266 17.64 -7.82 -19.04
CA GLN A 266 17.24 -6.43 -19.18
C GLN A 266 16.99 -5.79 -17.82
N HIS A 267 16.40 -6.53 -16.86
CA HIS A 267 16.06 -6.01 -15.54
C HIS A 267 16.21 -7.00 -14.39
N ILE A 268 16.34 -6.45 -13.20
CA ILE A 268 16.07 -7.10 -11.91
C ILE A 268 14.94 -6.32 -11.23
N ASN A 269 13.85 -7.02 -10.92
CA ASN A 269 12.70 -6.48 -10.20
C ASN A 269 12.79 -6.89 -8.72
N ILE A 270 12.99 -5.90 -7.84
CA ILE A 270 13.06 -6.10 -6.38
C ILE A 270 11.70 -5.91 -5.69
N GLY A 271 10.63 -5.80 -6.48
CA GLY A 271 9.25 -5.75 -6.02
C GLY A 271 8.84 -4.42 -5.39
N GLY A 272 7.76 -4.50 -4.63
CA GLY A 272 7.21 -3.38 -3.88
C GLY A 272 7.41 -3.54 -2.37
N GLY A 273 6.40 -3.10 -1.60
CA GLY A 273 6.42 -3.25 -0.14
C GLY A 273 7.01 -2.06 0.60
N ILE A 274 7.38 -1.00 -0.10
CA ILE A 274 7.92 0.25 0.47
C ILE A 274 6.94 0.79 1.51
N PRO A 275 7.41 1.11 2.74
CA PRO A 275 6.55 1.42 3.86
C PRO A 275 5.96 2.83 3.83
N VAL A 276 4.84 2.99 4.53
CA VAL A 276 4.18 4.27 4.79
C VAL A 276 3.95 4.42 6.29
N ASN A 277 4.13 5.62 6.83
CA ASN A 277 3.82 5.90 8.22
C ASN A 277 2.30 6.04 8.43
N TYR A 278 1.70 5.05 9.10
CA TYR A 278 0.29 5.07 9.51
C TYR A 278 0.08 5.68 10.90
N LEU A 279 1.11 5.69 11.75
CA LEU A 279 1.09 6.29 13.09
C LEU A 279 1.37 7.79 13.03
N ARG A 280 0.57 8.52 12.30
CA ARG A 280 0.75 9.92 11.88
C ARG A 280 1.32 10.85 12.95
N ASP A 281 0.71 10.89 14.13
CA ASP A 281 1.07 11.76 15.25
C ASP A 281 1.72 11.03 16.43
N ARG A 282 1.78 9.69 16.36
CA ARG A 282 2.27 8.81 17.41
C ARG A 282 1.51 8.91 18.75
N SER A 283 0.39 9.63 18.82
CA SER A 283 -0.36 9.86 20.06
C SER A 283 -0.76 8.57 20.79
N GLN A 284 -0.97 7.49 20.02
CA GLN A 284 -1.35 6.19 20.54
C GLN A 284 -0.31 5.08 20.25
N ALA A 285 0.90 5.46 19.83
CA ALA A 285 1.93 4.47 19.47
C ALA A 285 2.33 3.56 20.64
N ASP A 286 2.33 4.06 21.86
CA ASP A 286 2.71 3.29 23.04
C ASP A 286 1.59 2.34 23.52
N GLU A 287 0.38 2.45 22.97
CA GLU A 287 -0.74 1.56 23.28
C GLU A 287 -0.67 0.24 22.49
N ILE A 288 0.14 0.16 21.44
CA ILE A 288 0.30 -1.02 20.58
C ILE A 288 1.65 -1.71 20.78
N GLU A 289 1.75 -2.99 20.40
CA GLU A 289 2.98 -3.79 20.52
C GLU A 289 4.12 -3.23 19.66
N VAL A 290 5.37 -3.56 20.03
CA VAL A 290 6.57 -3.00 19.39
C VAL A 290 6.66 -3.38 17.92
N GLU A 291 6.32 -4.62 17.57
CA GLU A 291 6.36 -5.14 16.20
C GLU A 291 5.42 -4.37 15.30
N GLU A 292 4.17 -4.16 15.69
CA GLU A 292 3.19 -3.37 14.96
C GLU A 292 3.61 -1.90 14.88
N ARG A 293 4.18 -1.35 15.95
CA ARG A 293 4.67 0.03 15.97
C ARG A 293 5.81 0.24 14.97
N VAL A 294 6.73 -0.72 14.87
CA VAL A 294 7.83 -0.69 13.88
C VAL A 294 7.28 -0.80 12.46
N MET A 295 6.36 -1.75 12.23
CA MET A 295 5.74 -1.95 10.93
C MET A 295 4.92 -0.73 10.48
N LEU A 296 4.03 -0.23 11.36
CA LEU A 296 3.09 0.85 11.02
C LEU A 296 3.72 2.24 11.06
N GLY A 297 4.83 2.42 11.80
CA GLY A 297 5.43 3.73 12.05
C GLY A 297 6.41 4.21 10.98
N ALA A 298 6.95 3.33 10.15
CA ALA A 298 7.92 3.60 9.07
C ALA A 298 8.95 4.71 9.41
N SER A 299 10.13 4.34 9.87
CA SER A 299 11.16 5.30 10.31
C SER A 299 11.83 6.05 9.16
N LEU A 300 11.87 5.46 7.96
CA LEU A 300 12.40 6.04 6.75
C LEU A 300 11.27 6.44 5.80
N THR A 301 11.47 7.52 5.07
CA THR A 301 10.64 7.85 3.92
C THR A 301 10.90 6.88 2.77
N ALA A 302 9.99 6.80 1.80
CA ALA A 302 10.18 5.96 0.63
C ALA A 302 11.45 6.34 -0.18
N ALA A 303 11.76 7.63 -0.26
CA ALA A 303 12.97 8.11 -0.95
C ALA A 303 14.25 7.69 -0.22
N GLU A 304 14.33 7.88 1.09
CA GLU A 304 15.49 7.46 1.92
C GLU A 304 15.69 5.95 1.84
N MET A 305 14.61 5.17 1.98
CA MET A 305 14.63 3.72 1.86
C MET A 305 15.26 3.27 0.53
N MET A 306 14.83 3.86 -0.58
CA MET A 306 15.34 3.51 -1.90
C MET A 306 16.75 4.03 -2.14
N ALA A 307 17.11 5.19 -1.62
CA ALA A 307 18.48 5.72 -1.70
C ALA A 307 19.48 4.77 -1.02
N GLU A 308 19.20 4.33 0.21
CA GLU A 308 20.04 3.38 0.94
C GLU A 308 20.12 2.01 0.23
N THR A 309 18.98 1.49 -0.24
CA THR A 309 18.91 0.24 -0.99
C THR A 309 19.77 0.30 -2.25
N LEU A 310 19.60 1.31 -3.11
CA LEU A 310 20.34 1.43 -4.37
C LEU A 310 21.84 1.70 -4.17
N ALA A 311 22.19 2.47 -3.14
CA ALA A 311 23.59 2.69 -2.78
C ALA A 311 24.30 1.37 -2.38
N THR A 312 23.58 0.49 -1.67
CA THR A 312 24.12 -0.82 -1.26
C THR A 312 24.15 -1.81 -2.44
N ILE A 313 23.15 -1.81 -3.31
CA ILE A 313 23.14 -2.57 -4.58
C ILE A 313 24.38 -2.22 -5.42
N ARG A 314 24.71 -0.95 -5.55
CA ARG A 314 25.90 -0.48 -6.27
C ARG A 314 27.19 -1.06 -5.66
N LYS A 315 27.33 -1.01 -4.33
CA LYS A 315 28.49 -1.61 -3.63
C LYS A 315 28.58 -3.11 -3.86
N THR A 316 27.46 -3.83 -3.90
CA THR A 316 27.42 -5.27 -4.20
C THR A 316 27.94 -5.57 -5.60
N ALA A 317 27.54 -4.79 -6.59
CA ALA A 317 28.02 -4.95 -7.97
C ALA A 317 29.51 -4.56 -8.11
N GLU A 318 29.95 -3.53 -7.40
CA GLU A 318 31.37 -3.11 -7.36
C GLU A 318 32.26 -4.20 -6.77
N ALA A 319 31.85 -4.79 -5.64
CA ALA A 319 32.57 -5.89 -5.01
C ALA A 319 32.66 -7.14 -5.91
N ALA A 320 31.70 -7.36 -6.78
CA ALA A 320 31.70 -8.43 -7.78
C ALA A 320 32.51 -8.07 -9.05
N GLY A 321 33.02 -6.85 -9.19
CA GLY A 321 33.71 -6.36 -10.38
C GLY A 321 32.82 -6.30 -11.63
N ALA A 322 31.50 -6.08 -11.45
CA ALA A 322 30.49 -6.16 -12.50
C ALA A 322 29.61 -4.90 -12.57
N LEU A 323 30.20 -3.72 -12.35
CA LEU A 323 29.50 -2.44 -12.45
C LEU A 323 28.97 -2.14 -13.86
N ASP A 324 29.61 -2.64 -14.90
CA ASP A 324 29.16 -2.54 -16.29
C ASP A 324 27.84 -3.27 -16.52
N LEU A 325 27.68 -4.47 -15.91
CA LEU A 325 26.42 -5.21 -15.98
C LEU A 325 25.31 -4.46 -15.24
N LEU A 326 25.61 -3.88 -14.07
CA LEU A 326 24.63 -3.08 -13.33
C LEU A 326 24.24 -1.80 -14.09
N ALA A 327 25.18 -1.14 -14.76
CA ALA A 327 24.93 0.10 -15.49
C ALA A 327 23.93 -0.10 -16.66
N ASP A 328 23.96 -1.27 -17.29
CA ASP A 328 23.07 -1.65 -18.39
C ASP A 328 21.70 -2.17 -17.92
N LEU A 329 21.59 -2.53 -16.64
CA LEU A 329 20.42 -3.18 -16.05
C LEU A 329 19.35 -2.17 -15.60
N GLU A 330 18.09 -2.42 -15.87
CA GLU A 330 16.99 -1.73 -15.21
C GLU A 330 16.77 -2.34 -13.81
N ILE A 331 16.64 -1.48 -12.79
CA ILE A 331 16.12 -1.89 -11.48
C ILE A 331 14.64 -1.51 -11.44
N VAL A 332 13.79 -2.52 -11.34
CA VAL A 332 12.32 -2.34 -11.30
C VAL A 332 11.83 -2.35 -9.86
N LEU A 333 10.98 -1.40 -9.53
CA LEU A 333 10.21 -1.32 -8.28
C LEU A 333 8.73 -1.38 -8.58
N GLU A 334 7.96 -2.02 -7.69
CA GLU A 334 6.50 -2.14 -7.75
C GLU A 334 5.80 -1.40 -6.59
N PRO A 335 5.97 -0.07 -6.45
CA PRO A 335 5.33 0.67 -5.38
C PRO A 335 3.81 0.73 -5.60
N GLY A 336 3.03 0.23 -4.66
CA GLY A 336 1.59 0.43 -4.59
C GLY A 336 1.26 1.34 -3.41
N ARG A 337 1.40 0.81 -2.20
CA ARG A 337 1.12 1.50 -0.95
C ARG A 337 1.82 2.85 -0.85
N ALA A 338 3.10 2.93 -1.14
CA ALA A 338 3.90 4.16 -1.04
C ALA A 338 3.42 5.29 -1.97
N ILE A 339 2.69 4.97 -3.04
CA ILE A 339 2.12 5.97 -3.97
C ILE A 339 0.74 6.43 -3.51
N ILE A 340 -0.13 5.49 -3.06
CA ILE A 340 -1.55 5.79 -2.93
C ILE A 340 -2.05 5.89 -1.48
N ALA A 341 -1.38 5.27 -0.49
CA ALA A 341 -1.94 5.13 0.85
C ALA A 341 -2.31 6.48 1.48
N ASP A 342 -1.36 7.41 1.55
CA ASP A 342 -1.56 8.72 2.18
C ASP A 342 -2.20 9.76 1.25
N ALA A 343 -2.47 9.38 0.01
CA ALA A 343 -3.17 10.22 -0.95
C ALA A 343 -4.70 10.10 -0.87
N VAL A 344 -5.23 9.29 0.04
CA VAL A 344 -6.68 9.09 0.20
C VAL A 344 -7.09 9.21 1.66
N THR A 345 -8.18 9.93 1.86
CA THR A 345 -8.89 10.08 3.14
C THR A 345 -10.29 9.51 3.00
N LEU A 346 -10.72 8.69 3.97
CA LEU A 346 -12.11 8.21 4.05
C LEU A 346 -12.89 9.09 5.03
N LEU A 347 -13.90 9.77 4.55
CA LEU A 347 -14.85 10.53 5.38
C LEU A 347 -16.01 9.62 5.78
N THR A 348 -16.36 9.63 7.05
CA THR A 348 -17.45 8.84 7.63
C THR A 348 -18.23 9.67 8.66
N THR A 349 -19.53 9.49 8.74
CA THR A 349 -20.37 10.22 9.71
C THR A 349 -20.66 9.34 10.91
N VAL A 350 -20.58 9.90 12.10
CA VAL A 350 -21.08 9.28 13.33
C VAL A 350 -22.60 9.18 13.28
N ARG A 351 -23.13 7.96 13.22
CA ARG A 351 -24.57 7.69 13.08
C ARG A 351 -25.26 7.35 14.39
N ASN A 352 -24.48 6.91 15.38
CA ASN A 352 -25.00 6.56 16.70
C ASN A 352 -23.92 6.76 17.76
N ALA A 353 -24.33 7.09 18.99
CA ALA A 353 -23.46 7.23 20.15
C ALA A 353 -24.06 6.48 21.34
N LYS A 354 -23.21 5.84 22.14
CA LYS A 354 -23.63 5.09 23.35
C LYS A 354 -22.65 5.35 24.47
N HIS A 355 -23.17 5.51 25.67
CA HIS A 355 -22.41 5.41 26.90
C HIS A 355 -22.76 4.09 27.60
N ARG A 356 -21.77 3.38 28.11
CA ARG A 356 -21.96 2.16 28.91
C ARG A 356 -21.61 2.43 30.37
N PRO A 357 -22.59 2.63 31.24
CA PRO A 357 -22.33 2.97 32.66
C PRO A 357 -21.51 1.89 33.39
N GLU A 358 -21.66 0.61 32.97
CA GLU A 358 -21.02 -0.53 33.62
C GLU A 358 -19.51 -0.53 33.42
N THR A 359 -19.00 0.02 32.30
CA THR A 359 -17.58 0.06 31.95
C THR A 359 -17.03 1.48 31.84
N GLY A 360 -17.91 2.50 31.87
CA GLY A 360 -17.54 3.91 31.65
C GLY A 360 -17.15 4.24 30.22
N GLU A 361 -17.39 3.34 29.27
CA GLU A 361 -16.96 3.49 27.87
C GLU A 361 -17.94 4.37 27.07
N ASN A 362 -17.37 5.27 26.27
CA ASN A 362 -18.08 6.03 25.27
C ASN A 362 -17.85 5.40 23.87
N TRP A 363 -18.95 5.13 23.16
CA TRP A 363 -18.94 4.53 21.84
C TRP A 363 -19.49 5.48 20.80
N LEU A 364 -18.80 5.56 19.65
CA LEU A 364 -19.31 6.20 18.44
C LEU A 364 -19.38 5.16 17.32
N LEU A 365 -20.52 5.05 16.67
CA LEU A 365 -20.76 4.12 15.57
C LEU A 365 -20.87 4.93 14.28
N THR A 366 -20.02 4.59 13.31
CA THR A 366 -19.90 5.29 12.04
C THR A 366 -20.60 4.54 10.91
N ASP A 367 -20.72 5.16 9.74
CA ASP A 367 -21.24 4.52 8.52
C ASP A 367 -20.15 3.84 7.66
N ALA A 368 -18.89 3.88 8.09
CA ALA A 368 -17.79 3.08 7.53
C ALA A 368 -17.40 1.93 8.48
N GLY A 369 -17.07 0.78 7.95
CA GLY A 369 -16.65 -0.39 8.70
C GLY A 369 -15.59 -1.20 7.96
N TYR A 370 -15.31 -2.42 8.43
CA TYR A 370 -14.32 -3.26 7.78
C TYR A 370 -14.71 -3.67 6.36
N ASN A 371 -15.98 -3.59 5.99
CA ASN A 371 -16.40 -3.79 4.58
C ASN A 371 -15.76 -2.80 3.61
N LEU A 372 -15.27 -1.67 4.08
CA LEU A 372 -14.51 -0.67 3.31
C LEU A 372 -13.02 -0.72 3.64
N MET A 373 -12.64 -1.27 4.80
CA MET A 373 -11.29 -1.28 5.35
C MET A 373 -10.93 -2.68 5.85
N LEU A 374 -11.00 -3.67 4.96
CA LEU A 374 -10.81 -5.08 5.31
C LEU A 374 -9.49 -5.35 6.05
N SER A 375 -8.46 -4.58 5.76
CA SER A 375 -7.14 -4.69 6.42
C SER A 375 -7.20 -4.47 7.94
N MET A 376 -8.19 -3.75 8.46
CA MET A 376 -8.36 -3.59 9.92
C MET A 376 -8.55 -4.95 10.61
N VAL A 377 -9.37 -5.82 10.04
CA VAL A 377 -9.68 -7.13 10.61
C VAL A 377 -8.63 -8.18 10.23
N MET A 378 -8.19 -8.16 8.96
CA MET A 378 -7.27 -9.18 8.44
C MET A 378 -5.84 -9.04 8.96
N TYR A 379 -5.38 -7.81 9.24
CA TYR A 379 -3.98 -7.51 9.56
C TYR A 379 -3.84 -6.55 10.75
N HIS A 380 -4.90 -6.28 11.51
CA HIS A 380 -4.94 -5.28 12.58
C HIS A 380 -4.39 -3.92 12.12
N TRP A 381 -4.84 -3.46 10.93
CA TRP A 381 -4.29 -2.26 10.32
C TRP A 381 -4.78 -1.00 10.99
N TYR A 382 -3.84 -0.16 11.42
CA TYR A 382 -4.17 1.12 12.06
C TYR A 382 -4.43 2.19 11.01
N TYR A 383 -5.54 2.90 11.16
CA TYR A 383 -5.83 4.16 10.45
C TYR A 383 -5.98 5.27 11.49
N HIS A 384 -5.25 6.38 11.30
CA HIS A 384 -5.37 7.55 12.16
C HIS A 384 -6.73 8.20 11.95
N VAL A 385 -7.45 8.51 13.02
CA VAL A 385 -8.81 9.09 12.97
C VAL A 385 -8.76 10.52 13.49
N VAL A 386 -9.31 11.44 12.71
CA VAL A 386 -9.44 12.87 13.05
C VAL A 386 -10.92 13.23 13.03
N ASP A 387 -11.41 13.98 14.00
CA ASP A 387 -12.72 14.64 13.91
C ASP A 387 -12.62 15.80 12.93
N ALA A 388 -13.09 15.58 11.70
CA ALA A 388 -13.04 16.56 10.63
C ALA A 388 -13.91 17.79 10.91
N SER A 389 -14.98 17.61 11.71
CA SER A 389 -15.90 18.67 12.13
C SER A 389 -15.27 19.58 13.19
N ARG A 390 -14.31 19.05 13.97
CA ARG A 390 -13.65 19.73 15.09
C ARG A 390 -12.13 19.55 15.04
N ALA A 391 -11.55 19.64 13.86
CA ALA A 391 -10.13 19.35 13.63
C ALA A 391 -9.16 20.23 14.44
N ALA A 392 -9.59 21.43 14.85
CA ALA A 392 -8.81 22.33 15.71
C ALA A 392 -8.90 21.99 17.21
N ALA A 393 -9.90 21.18 17.62
CA ALA A 393 -10.07 20.85 19.03
C ALA A 393 -9.06 19.78 19.49
N PRO A 394 -8.67 19.77 20.79
CA PRO A 394 -7.79 18.74 21.32
C PRO A 394 -8.40 17.33 21.19
N HIS A 395 -7.71 16.41 20.52
CA HIS A 395 -8.09 15.00 20.40
C HIS A 395 -7.54 14.24 21.62
N SER A 396 -8.22 14.31 22.76
CA SER A 396 -7.74 13.76 24.03
C SER A 396 -8.74 12.85 24.76
N ALA A 397 -10.02 12.90 24.39
CA ALA A 397 -11.05 12.04 24.98
C ALA A 397 -11.09 10.66 24.29
N ARG A 398 -11.29 9.60 25.05
CA ARG A 398 -11.25 8.22 24.59
C ARG A 398 -12.63 7.75 24.13
N PHE A 399 -12.72 7.30 22.88
CA PHE A 399 -13.92 6.72 22.30
C PHE A 399 -13.62 5.35 21.68
N ARG A 400 -14.48 4.37 21.94
CA ARG A 400 -14.53 3.14 21.15
C ARG A 400 -15.25 3.40 19.85
N LEU A 401 -14.60 3.11 18.72
CA LEU A 401 -15.22 3.25 17.40
C LEU A 401 -15.66 1.90 16.86
N ALA A 402 -16.81 1.89 16.19
CA ALA A 402 -17.35 0.74 15.49
C ALA A 402 -17.99 1.15 14.17
N GLY A 403 -18.00 0.22 13.21
CA GLY A 403 -18.68 0.40 11.94
C GLY A 403 -20.16 0.04 11.96
N PRO A 404 -20.81 0.00 10.77
CA PRO A 404 -22.26 -0.16 10.64
C PRO A 404 -22.69 -1.62 10.48
N LEU A 405 -21.77 -2.59 10.52
CA LEU A 405 -22.08 -3.98 10.20
C LEU A 405 -22.67 -4.70 11.41
N CYS A 406 -23.61 -5.62 11.15
CA CYS A 406 -24.14 -6.52 12.18
C CYS A 406 -23.16 -7.68 12.40
N ASP A 407 -21.96 -7.34 12.86
CA ASP A 407 -20.83 -8.23 13.11
C ASP A 407 -20.03 -7.70 14.29
N GLY A 408 -19.72 -8.57 15.27
CA GLY A 408 -18.94 -8.19 16.46
C GLY A 408 -17.51 -7.78 16.16
N GLY A 409 -16.98 -8.15 14.99
CA GLY A 409 -15.65 -7.78 14.51
C GLY A 409 -15.58 -6.39 13.86
N ASP A 410 -16.70 -5.72 13.65
CA ASP A 410 -16.71 -4.41 13.00
C ASP A 410 -16.41 -3.28 13.99
N VAL A 411 -15.21 -3.32 14.53
CA VAL A 411 -14.67 -2.38 15.50
C VAL A 411 -13.29 -1.89 15.10
N TYR A 412 -12.87 -0.72 15.59
CA TYR A 412 -11.60 -0.08 15.24
C TYR A 412 -10.50 -0.35 16.27
N PHE A 413 -10.66 -1.40 17.05
CA PHE A 413 -9.73 -1.81 18.11
C PHE A 413 -9.53 -3.33 18.09
N ASP A 414 -8.53 -3.82 18.83
CA ASP A 414 -8.26 -5.24 18.94
C ASP A 414 -9.23 -5.92 19.92
N LEU A 415 -10.09 -6.79 19.39
CA LEU A 415 -11.05 -7.58 20.18
C LEU A 415 -10.40 -8.60 21.11
N HIS A 416 -9.20 -9.04 20.78
CA HIS A 416 -8.54 -10.15 21.49
C HIS A 416 -7.55 -9.65 22.56
N GLY A 417 -7.38 -8.33 22.68
CA GLY A 417 -6.50 -7.75 23.69
C GLY A 417 -5.01 -7.98 23.47
N GLY A 418 -4.61 -8.32 22.23
CA GLY A 418 -3.20 -8.52 21.84
C GLY A 418 -2.42 -7.22 21.65
N ARG A 419 -3.04 -6.07 21.91
CA ARG A 419 -2.44 -4.74 21.72
C ARG A 419 -1.94 -4.49 20.29
N HIS A 420 -2.53 -5.16 19.28
CA HIS A 420 -2.24 -4.89 17.87
C HIS A 420 -2.81 -3.55 17.42
N LEU A 421 -3.92 -3.11 18.03
CA LEU A 421 -4.53 -1.80 17.85
C LEU A 421 -4.81 -1.16 19.23
N PRO A 422 -4.84 0.18 19.34
CA PRO A 422 -5.31 0.85 20.54
C PRO A 422 -6.77 0.50 20.85
N ASP A 423 -7.12 0.36 22.13
CA ASP A 423 -8.48 0.02 22.59
C ASP A 423 -9.53 1.07 22.25
N CYS A 424 -9.12 2.27 21.98
CA CYS A 424 -9.98 3.39 21.61
C CYS A 424 -9.26 4.35 20.64
N ARG A 425 -9.97 5.34 20.15
CA ARG A 425 -9.40 6.48 19.43
C ARG A 425 -9.53 7.73 20.26
N LEU A 426 -8.56 8.63 20.12
CA LEU A 426 -8.57 9.94 20.77
C LEU A 426 -9.31 10.92 19.84
N LEU A 427 -10.37 11.53 20.35
CA LEU A 427 -11.20 12.53 19.65
C LEU A 427 -11.49 13.71 20.60
N PRO A 428 -12.02 14.84 20.11
CA PRO A 428 -12.53 15.90 20.96
C PRO A 428 -13.60 15.39 21.93
N ALA A 429 -13.62 15.91 23.15
CA ALA A 429 -14.58 15.47 24.17
C ALA A 429 -16.05 15.69 23.77
N GLU A 430 -16.29 16.65 22.89
CA GLU A 430 -17.58 17.02 22.36
C GLU A 430 -18.01 16.19 21.13
N ALA A 431 -17.19 15.20 20.71
CA ALA A 431 -17.49 14.36 19.55
C ALA A 431 -18.86 13.65 19.73
N THR A 432 -19.72 13.75 18.74
CA THR A 432 -21.11 13.30 18.85
C THR A 432 -21.72 12.86 17.52
N VAL A 433 -22.98 12.41 17.57
CA VAL A 433 -23.77 12.05 16.37
C VAL A 433 -23.88 13.24 15.42
N GLY A 434 -23.63 12.98 14.15
CA GLY A 434 -23.62 13.98 13.08
C GLY A 434 -22.22 14.49 12.73
N ASP A 435 -21.22 14.31 13.60
CA ASP A 435 -19.86 14.68 13.27
C ASP A 435 -19.31 13.83 12.13
N VAL A 436 -18.49 14.45 11.30
CA VAL A 436 -17.74 13.77 10.24
C VAL A 436 -16.35 13.46 10.76
N LEU A 437 -16.01 12.18 10.76
CA LEU A 437 -14.66 11.71 11.05
C LEU A 437 -13.90 11.46 9.74
N ALA A 438 -12.60 11.69 9.76
CA ALA A 438 -11.69 11.41 8.66
C ALA A 438 -10.70 10.33 9.06
N LEU A 439 -10.67 9.23 8.32
CA LEU A 439 -9.63 8.21 8.44
C LEU A 439 -8.55 8.50 7.41
N LEU A 440 -7.32 8.73 7.88
CA LEU A 440 -6.18 9.09 7.05
C LEU A 440 -5.48 7.83 6.51
N ASN A 441 -4.73 7.97 5.41
CA ASN A 441 -3.94 6.92 4.78
C ASN A 441 -4.77 5.73 4.28
N THR A 442 -5.99 5.96 3.81
CA THR A 442 -6.92 4.92 3.37
C THR A 442 -6.83 4.58 1.89
N GLY A 443 -5.73 4.92 1.19
CA GLY A 443 -5.66 4.75 -0.27
C GLY A 443 -5.32 3.34 -0.75
N ALA A 444 -4.61 2.55 0.06
CA ALA A 444 -4.13 1.25 -0.35
C ALA A 444 -4.93 0.12 0.30
N TYR A 445 -5.37 -0.85 -0.52
CA TYR A 445 -6.06 -2.08 -0.08
C TYR A 445 -7.34 -1.82 0.72
N THR A 446 -8.03 -0.75 0.38
CA THR A 446 -9.37 -0.40 0.88
C THR A 446 -10.37 -0.54 -0.26
N ILE A 447 -10.41 0.44 -1.18
CA ILE A 447 -11.33 0.46 -2.32
C ILE A 447 -11.22 -0.83 -3.16
N SER A 448 -10.01 -1.35 -3.38
CA SER A 448 -9.78 -2.58 -4.14
C SER A 448 -10.25 -3.87 -3.42
N GLN A 449 -10.53 -3.81 -2.12
CA GLN A 449 -10.95 -4.94 -1.29
C GLN A 449 -12.34 -4.74 -0.66
N MET A 450 -13.11 -3.72 -1.07
CA MET A 450 -14.45 -3.49 -0.55
C MET A 450 -15.38 -4.68 -0.76
N THR A 451 -16.28 -4.90 0.19
CA THR A 451 -17.34 -5.90 0.10
C THR A 451 -18.71 -5.27 0.36
N ALA A 452 -19.76 -5.85 -0.25
CA ALA A 452 -21.15 -5.42 -0.03
C ALA A 452 -21.79 -6.14 1.18
N TYR A 453 -20.99 -6.52 2.18
CA TYR A 453 -21.48 -7.24 3.36
C TYR A 453 -22.62 -6.48 4.06
N ASN A 454 -23.60 -7.20 4.57
CA ASN A 454 -24.89 -6.70 5.07
C ASN A 454 -25.70 -5.85 4.05
N GLY A 455 -25.49 -6.06 2.74
CA GLY A 455 -26.18 -5.30 1.71
C GLY A 455 -25.80 -3.80 1.70
N ARG A 456 -24.61 -3.45 2.16
CA ARG A 456 -24.12 -2.07 2.15
C ARG A 456 -23.60 -1.71 0.75
N PRO A 457 -24.23 -0.72 0.05
CA PRO A 457 -23.75 -0.25 -1.24
C PRO A 457 -22.33 0.34 -1.12
N PHE A 458 -21.54 0.21 -2.18
CA PHE A 458 -20.21 0.82 -2.20
C PHE A 458 -20.32 2.36 -2.26
N PRO A 459 -19.43 3.07 -1.53
CA PRO A 459 -19.43 4.52 -1.46
C PRO A 459 -18.96 5.19 -2.76
N ALA A 460 -19.26 6.49 -2.87
CA ALA A 460 -18.64 7.33 -3.89
C ALA A 460 -17.14 7.50 -3.63
N THR A 461 -16.40 7.78 -4.70
CA THR A 461 -15.02 8.23 -4.63
C THR A 461 -14.84 9.47 -5.49
N VAL A 462 -14.28 10.52 -4.90
CA VAL A 462 -13.97 11.78 -5.58
C VAL A 462 -12.47 11.99 -5.69
N LEU A 463 -12.04 12.62 -6.77
CA LEU A 463 -10.66 13.02 -7.04
C LEU A 463 -10.56 14.53 -6.93
N LEU A 464 -9.63 15.02 -6.13
CA LEU A 464 -9.29 16.43 -5.98
C LEU A 464 -8.03 16.75 -6.78
N GLU A 465 -8.07 17.86 -7.53
CA GLU A 465 -6.92 18.46 -8.19
C GLU A 465 -6.37 19.66 -7.39
N ALA A 466 -5.20 20.15 -7.77
CA ALA A 466 -4.51 21.24 -7.07
C ALA A 466 -5.27 22.58 -7.10
N ASP A 467 -6.14 22.78 -8.07
CA ASP A 467 -6.98 23.98 -8.21
C ASP A 467 -8.27 23.89 -7.37
N GLY A 468 -8.45 22.80 -6.60
CA GLY A 468 -9.64 22.54 -5.79
C GLY A 468 -10.82 21.96 -6.61
N SER A 469 -10.63 21.66 -7.89
CA SER A 469 -11.66 20.97 -8.67
C SER A 469 -11.87 19.54 -8.19
N VAL A 470 -13.13 19.08 -8.26
CA VAL A 470 -13.58 17.79 -7.73
C VAL A 470 -14.25 16.99 -8.82
N GLU A 471 -13.69 15.82 -9.14
CA GLU A 471 -14.23 14.86 -10.10
C GLU A 471 -14.77 13.62 -9.38
N VAL A 472 -15.96 13.15 -9.72
CA VAL A 472 -16.47 11.85 -9.23
C VAL A 472 -15.86 10.75 -10.10
N ILE A 473 -14.88 10.01 -9.57
CA ILE A 473 -14.21 8.91 -10.27
C ILE A 473 -14.84 7.54 -10.01
N ARG A 474 -15.75 7.45 -9.02
CA ARG A 474 -16.65 6.33 -8.79
C ARG A 474 -17.96 6.85 -8.22
N GLN A 475 -19.08 6.50 -8.85
CA GLN A 475 -20.41 6.80 -8.33
C GLN A 475 -20.69 5.96 -7.08
N ARG A 476 -21.51 6.47 -6.16
CA ARG A 476 -22.11 5.67 -5.09
C ARG A 476 -23.07 4.66 -5.69
N ASP A 477 -22.99 3.41 -5.27
CA ASP A 477 -23.94 2.39 -5.71
C ASP A 477 -25.32 2.65 -5.13
N SER A 478 -26.34 2.37 -5.90
CA SER A 478 -27.73 2.29 -5.46
C SER A 478 -28.06 0.87 -4.97
N TYR A 479 -29.24 0.67 -4.39
CA TYR A 479 -29.71 -0.68 -4.06
C TYR A 479 -29.92 -1.56 -5.30
N GLN A 480 -30.22 -0.98 -6.46
CA GLN A 480 -30.34 -1.68 -7.72
C GLN A 480 -29.00 -2.27 -8.17
N ASP A 481 -27.89 -1.59 -7.90
CA ASP A 481 -26.56 -2.09 -8.26
C ASP A 481 -26.19 -3.37 -7.48
N LEU A 482 -26.79 -3.60 -6.30
CA LEU A 482 -26.61 -4.85 -5.56
C LEU A 482 -27.21 -6.08 -6.29
N LEU A 483 -28.17 -5.86 -7.18
CA LEU A 483 -28.89 -6.89 -7.90
C LEU A 483 -28.41 -7.05 -9.36
N LEU A 484 -27.37 -6.35 -9.78
CA LEU A 484 -26.98 -6.18 -11.19
C LEU A 484 -26.80 -7.49 -11.95
N ASN A 485 -26.35 -8.56 -11.28
CA ASN A 485 -26.11 -9.87 -11.88
C ASN A 485 -27.00 -10.98 -11.27
N GLU A 486 -28.09 -10.63 -10.60
CA GLU A 486 -29.01 -11.57 -10.00
C GLU A 486 -30.24 -11.75 -10.91
N HIS A 487 -30.76 -12.98 -10.93
CA HIS A 487 -31.97 -13.34 -11.64
C HIS A 487 -33.00 -13.88 -10.62
N TRP A 488 -34.25 -13.38 -10.64
CA TRP A 488 -35.33 -13.78 -9.72
C TRP A 488 -36.65 -13.97 -10.43
#